data_54ff09012dfd35648e886dd609244558
#
_entry.id   54ff09012dfd35648e886dd609244558
#
_cell.length_a   1.000
_cell.length_b   1.000
_cell.length_c   1.000
_cell.angle_alpha   90.00
_cell.angle_beta   90.00
_cell.angle_gamma   90.00
#
_symmetry.space_group_name_H-M   'P 1'
#
loop_
_entity.id
_entity.type
_entity.pdbx_description
1 polymer ?
#
loop_
_entity_poly.entity_id
_entity_poly.type
_entity_poly.pdbx_seq_one_letter_code
_entity_poly.pdbx_strand_id
1 'polypeptide(L)'
;MPVRNEAENVAPLIAEITAALDGRWVYEIIYVNDGSTDATAEKLGAIMKQRGNVRQIAHAASAGQSAAVRSGVRAARGAIVATLDGDGQNNPAFLPDLIAAIENGSSRVGLAAGQRVGRKDTGFKKLQSRIANGVRNGILRDGTRDTGCGLKAFPREVFLAMPYFDGLHRFLPALVRREGYEIAYVDVIDRPRHSGVSNYGFFDRLWIGIMDLAGVWWLIRRKKPTPVATEVQ
;
A
#
# COMPACT_ATOMS: atom_id res chain seq x y z
N MET A 1 -2.63 -7.12 3.31
CA MET A 1 -1.60 -6.66 4.27
C MET A 1 -0.36 -7.54 4.16
N PRO A 2 0.81 -7.01 3.80
CA PRO A 2 2.08 -7.73 3.86
C PRO A 2 2.54 -7.84 5.32
N VAL A 3 3.00 -9.02 5.73
CA VAL A 3 3.56 -9.27 7.06
C VAL A 3 4.79 -10.16 6.99
N ARG A 4 5.77 -9.86 7.86
CA ARG A 4 6.93 -10.70 8.09
C ARG A 4 7.40 -10.53 9.53
N ASN A 5 7.28 -11.61 10.32
CA ASN A 5 7.63 -11.63 11.75
C ASN A 5 6.87 -10.56 12.56
N GLU A 6 5.52 -10.60 12.42
CA GLU A 6 4.61 -9.64 13.06
C GLU A 6 3.56 -10.36 13.95
N ALA A 7 3.94 -11.48 14.55
CA ALA A 7 3.04 -12.33 15.32
C ALA A 7 2.21 -11.58 16.37
N GLU A 8 2.80 -10.61 17.07
CA GLU A 8 2.14 -9.84 18.12
C GLU A 8 1.12 -8.81 17.59
N ASN A 9 1.28 -8.38 16.33
CA ASN A 9 0.43 -7.38 15.71
C ASN A 9 -0.81 -7.98 15.01
N VAL A 10 -0.83 -9.30 14.74
CA VAL A 10 -1.88 -9.94 13.94
C VAL A 10 -3.27 -9.77 14.59
N ALA A 11 -3.44 -10.21 15.82
CA ALA A 11 -4.75 -10.22 16.46
C ALA A 11 -5.28 -8.80 16.78
N PRO A 12 -4.47 -7.88 17.35
CA PRO A 12 -4.90 -6.50 17.57
C PRO A 12 -5.34 -5.81 16.28
N LEU A 13 -4.56 -5.97 15.20
CA LEU A 13 -4.82 -5.29 13.95
C LEU A 13 -6.10 -5.82 13.27
N ILE A 14 -6.37 -7.13 13.34
CA ILE A 14 -7.64 -7.71 12.87
C ILE A 14 -8.82 -7.15 13.66
N ALA A 15 -8.70 -7.03 14.98
CA ALA A 15 -9.76 -6.47 15.82
C ALA A 15 -10.06 -5.01 15.45
N GLU A 16 -9.04 -4.20 15.21
CA GLU A 16 -9.18 -2.79 14.83
C GLU A 16 -9.78 -2.63 13.42
N ILE A 17 -9.35 -3.46 12.43
CA ILE A 17 -9.95 -3.47 11.10
C ILE A 17 -11.43 -3.85 11.20
N THR A 18 -11.75 -4.86 12.00
CA THR A 18 -13.13 -5.28 12.26
C THR A 18 -13.94 -4.13 12.83
N ALA A 19 -13.45 -3.46 13.87
CA ALA A 19 -14.14 -2.31 14.47
C ALA A 19 -14.36 -1.14 13.49
N ALA A 20 -13.46 -0.96 12.52
CA ALA A 20 -13.57 0.10 11.52
C ALA A 20 -14.57 -0.22 10.41
N LEU A 21 -14.73 -1.50 10.03
CA LEU A 21 -15.44 -1.90 8.82
C LEU A 21 -16.75 -2.65 9.06
N ASP A 22 -16.94 -3.31 10.22
CA ASP A 22 -18.14 -4.08 10.51
C ASP A 22 -19.39 -3.21 10.46
N GLY A 23 -20.46 -3.77 9.88
CA GLY A 23 -21.74 -3.10 9.70
C GLY A 23 -21.74 -2.00 8.61
N ARG A 24 -20.59 -1.74 7.95
CA ARG A 24 -20.48 -0.74 6.87
C ARG A 24 -20.25 -1.38 5.52
N TRP A 25 -19.38 -2.39 5.44
CA TRP A 25 -19.04 -3.10 4.20
C TRP A 25 -18.99 -4.60 4.41
N VAL A 26 -19.20 -5.34 3.31
CA VAL A 26 -18.83 -6.75 3.22
C VAL A 26 -17.35 -6.77 2.78
N TYR A 27 -16.47 -7.35 3.59
CA TYR A 27 -15.02 -7.31 3.36
C TYR A 27 -14.35 -8.64 3.71
N GLU A 28 -13.15 -8.82 3.17
CA GLU A 28 -12.19 -9.86 3.54
C GLU A 28 -10.88 -9.23 3.98
N ILE A 29 -10.18 -9.89 4.88
CA ILE A 29 -8.84 -9.50 5.32
C ILE A 29 -7.85 -10.51 4.79
N ILE A 30 -6.94 -10.07 3.92
CA ILE A 30 -5.91 -10.94 3.33
C ILE A 30 -4.55 -10.56 3.91
N TYR A 31 -3.99 -11.45 4.71
CA TYR A 31 -2.61 -11.39 5.13
C TYR A 31 -1.72 -12.10 4.12
N VAL A 32 -0.67 -11.43 3.67
CA VAL A 32 0.38 -12.06 2.86
C VAL A 32 1.60 -12.24 3.73
N ASN A 33 1.79 -13.45 4.20
CA ASN A 33 2.93 -13.85 5.02
C ASN A 33 4.15 -14.05 4.11
N ASP A 34 5.04 -13.07 4.14
CA ASP A 34 6.24 -13.03 3.29
C ASP A 34 7.42 -13.77 3.91
N GLY A 35 7.25 -15.07 4.13
CA GLY A 35 8.30 -15.94 4.65
C GLY A 35 8.65 -15.64 6.11
N SER A 36 7.66 -15.47 7.00
CA SER A 36 7.89 -15.34 8.44
C SER A 36 8.49 -16.60 9.04
N THR A 37 9.36 -16.41 10.02
CA THR A 37 10.06 -17.48 10.78
C THR A 37 9.61 -17.57 12.24
N ASP A 38 8.73 -16.65 12.65
CA ASP A 38 8.12 -16.60 14.00
C ASP A 38 6.71 -17.23 14.00
N ALA A 39 5.95 -17.02 15.06
CA ALA A 39 4.60 -17.54 15.24
C ALA A 39 3.52 -16.84 14.36
N THR A 40 3.88 -15.96 13.41
CA THR A 40 2.91 -15.22 12.57
C THR A 40 1.95 -16.14 11.84
N ALA A 41 2.48 -17.20 11.18
CA ALA A 41 1.66 -18.15 10.43
C ALA A 41 0.70 -18.95 11.33
N GLU A 42 1.17 -19.36 12.52
CA GLU A 42 0.38 -20.09 13.50
C GLU A 42 -0.78 -19.25 14.02
N LYS A 43 -0.51 -18.00 14.45
CA LYS A 43 -1.54 -17.06 14.93
C LYS A 43 -2.59 -16.76 13.86
N LEU A 44 -2.18 -16.54 12.61
CA LEU A 44 -3.10 -16.38 11.48
C LEU A 44 -3.96 -17.62 11.29
N GLY A 45 -3.37 -18.83 11.32
CA GLY A 45 -4.09 -20.09 11.19
C GLY A 45 -5.14 -20.30 12.28
N ALA A 46 -4.84 -19.91 13.53
CA ALA A 46 -5.78 -19.97 14.63
C ALA A 46 -6.98 -19.03 14.44
N ILE A 47 -6.73 -17.80 13.98
CA ILE A 47 -7.78 -16.80 13.72
C ILE A 47 -8.66 -17.22 12.53
N MET A 48 -8.09 -17.76 11.48
CA MET A 48 -8.82 -18.21 10.29
C MET A 48 -9.83 -19.32 10.60
N LYS A 49 -9.59 -20.16 11.61
CA LYS A 49 -10.55 -21.16 12.09
C LYS A 49 -11.80 -20.54 12.74
N GLN A 50 -11.68 -19.33 13.24
CA GLN A 50 -12.75 -18.61 13.95
C GLN A 50 -13.44 -17.57 13.07
N ARG A 51 -12.75 -17.07 12.01
CA ARG A 51 -13.21 -15.96 11.16
C ARG A 51 -13.10 -16.33 9.68
N GLY A 52 -14.22 -16.61 9.03
CA GLY A 52 -14.29 -17.00 7.62
C GLY A 52 -13.90 -15.89 6.63
N ASN A 53 -13.84 -14.63 7.09
CA ASN A 53 -13.44 -13.48 6.28
C ASN A 53 -11.93 -13.16 6.36
N VAL A 54 -11.14 -13.90 7.16
CA VAL A 54 -9.68 -13.76 7.24
C VAL A 54 -9.01 -14.86 6.40
N ARG A 55 -8.06 -14.47 5.56
CA ARG A 55 -7.33 -15.37 4.66
C ARG A 55 -5.83 -15.12 4.75
N GLN A 56 -5.05 -16.15 4.54
CA GLN A 56 -3.58 -16.07 4.46
C GLN A 56 -3.10 -16.53 3.08
N ILE A 57 -2.20 -15.76 2.50
CA ILE A 57 -1.34 -16.17 1.38
C ILE A 57 0.07 -16.31 1.97
N ALA A 58 0.73 -17.43 1.73
CA ALA A 58 2.09 -17.66 2.22
C ALA A 58 3.08 -17.68 1.06
N HIS A 59 4.16 -16.93 1.20
CA HIS A 59 5.35 -17.07 0.36
C HIS A 59 6.32 -18.06 1.00
N ALA A 60 6.92 -18.94 0.21
CA ALA A 60 7.90 -19.91 0.68
C ALA A 60 9.19 -19.25 1.21
N ALA A 61 9.52 -18.09 0.67
CA ALA A 61 10.61 -17.23 1.10
C ALA A 61 10.21 -15.76 0.93
N SER A 62 10.89 -14.85 1.66
CA SER A 62 10.59 -13.43 1.53
C SER A 62 10.89 -12.92 0.11
N ALA A 63 9.88 -12.34 -0.51
CA ALA A 63 9.94 -11.72 -1.83
C ALA A 63 9.79 -10.19 -1.80
N GLY A 64 9.65 -9.62 -0.60
CA GLY A 64 9.52 -8.19 -0.37
C GLY A 64 8.10 -7.65 -0.42
N GLN A 65 7.95 -6.43 0.09
CA GLN A 65 6.63 -5.80 0.29
C GLN A 65 5.83 -5.66 -1.00
N SER A 66 6.47 -5.28 -2.12
CA SER A 66 5.77 -5.14 -3.40
C SER A 66 5.21 -6.44 -3.93
N ALA A 67 5.96 -7.54 -3.81
CA ALA A 67 5.51 -8.87 -4.19
C ALA A 67 4.35 -9.32 -3.30
N ALA A 68 4.45 -9.09 -2.00
CA ALA A 68 3.40 -9.43 -1.05
C ALA A 68 2.11 -8.63 -1.32
N VAL A 69 2.19 -7.32 -1.53
CA VAL A 69 1.03 -6.50 -1.93
C VAL A 69 0.40 -7.06 -3.21
N ARG A 70 1.21 -7.34 -4.25
CA ARG A 70 0.71 -7.89 -5.51
C ARG A 70 0.02 -9.24 -5.34
N SER A 71 0.58 -10.14 -4.55
CA SER A 71 -0.02 -11.44 -4.26
C SER A 71 -1.39 -11.28 -3.57
N GLY A 72 -1.48 -10.36 -2.61
CA GLY A 72 -2.73 -10.01 -1.93
C GLY A 72 -3.78 -9.44 -2.88
N VAL A 73 -3.42 -8.48 -3.74
CA VAL A 73 -4.33 -7.88 -4.72
C VAL A 73 -4.83 -8.90 -5.75
N ARG A 74 -3.96 -9.82 -6.21
CA ARG A 74 -4.37 -10.90 -7.12
C ARG A 74 -5.37 -11.86 -6.47
N ALA A 75 -5.17 -12.17 -5.20
CA ALA A 75 -6.05 -13.07 -4.44
C ALA A 75 -7.34 -12.39 -3.96
N ALA A 76 -7.40 -11.06 -3.97
CA ALA A 76 -8.57 -10.30 -3.53
C ALA A 76 -9.76 -10.54 -4.44
N ARG A 77 -10.96 -10.63 -3.82
CA ARG A 77 -12.26 -10.80 -4.48
C ARG A 77 -13.02 -9.48 -4.59
N GLY A 78 -12.74 -8.54 -3.67
CA GLY A 78 -13.36 -7.22 -3.66
C GLY A 78 -12.92 -6.35 -4.84
N ALA A 79 -13.83 -5.50 -5.32
CA ALA A 79 -13.55 -4.52 -6.36
C ALA A 79 -12.60 -3.41 -5.87
N ILE A 80 -12.69 -3.05 -4.60
CA ILE A 80 -11.80 -2.09 -3.94
C ILE A 80 -10.84 -2.86 -3.04
N VAL A 81 -9.56 -2.52 -3.11
CA VAL A 81 -8.52 -3.06 -2.23
C VAL A 81 -7.97 -1.93 -1.38
N ALA A 82 -7.99 -2.12 -0.07
CA ALA A 82 -7.29 -1.26 0.87
C ALA A 82 -6.01 -1.95 1.38
N THR A 83 -4.91 -1.20 1.46
CA THR A 83 -3.63 -1.69 2.00
C THR A 83 -3.28 -1.00 3.29
N LEU A 84 -2.61 -1.71 4.18
CA LEU A 84 -1.94 -1.19 5.37
C LEU A 84 -0.77 -2.09 5.73
N ASP A 85 0.21 -1.54 6.45
CA ASP A 85 1.36 -2.28 6.91
C ASP A 85 0.99 -3.13 8.14
N GLY A 86 1.60 -4.31 8.28
CA GLY A 86 1.29 -5.25 9.34
C GLY A 86 1.93 -4.96 10.70
N ASP A 87 2.72 -3.87 10.81
CA ASP A 87 3.47 -3.51 12.00
C ASP A 87 2.68 -2.66 13.03
N GLY A 88 1.37 -2.45 12.76
CA GLY A 88 0.48 -1.69 13.63
C GLY A 88 0.67 -0.17 13.61
N GLN A 89 1.59 0.39 12.81
CA GLN A 89 1.77 1.84 12.71
C GLN A 89 0.59 2.53 12.03
N ASN A 90 0.02 1.90 11.02
CA ASN A 90 -1.13 2.42 10.31
C ASN A 90 -2.40 2.23 11.16
N ASN A 91 -3.18 3.29 11.34
CA ASN A 91 -4.42 3.23 12.08
C ASN A 91 -5.59 2.80 11.18
N PRO A 92 -6.20 1.60 11.38
CA PRO A 92 -7.32 1.13 10.58
C PRO A 92 -8.57 2.02 10.63
N ALA A 93 -8.71 2.89 11.63
CA ALA A 93 -9.82 3.83 11.73
C ALA A 93 -9.96 4.76 10.51
N PHE A 94 -8.89 4.93 9.70
CA PHE A 94 -8.92 5.72 8.47
C PHE A 94 -9.31 4.90 7.22
N LEU A 95 -9.51 3.58 7.33
CA LEU A 95 -9.97 2.76 6.21
C LEU A 95 -11.30 3.22 5.62
N PRO A 96 -12.32 3.55 6.44
CA PRO A 96 -13.59 4.08 5.94
C PRO A 96 -13.43 5.31 5.05
N ASP A 97 -12.58 6.27 5.44
CA ASP A 97 -12.38 7.51 4.67
C ASP A 97 -11.68 7.24 3.33
N LEU A 98 -10.70 6.31 3.33
CA LEU A 98 -10.02 5.90 2.10
C LEU A 98 -10.96 5.16 1.14
N ILE A 99 -11.80 4.26 1.66
CA ILE A 99 -12.77 3.51 0.85
C ILE A 99 -13.82 4.48 0.30
N ALA A 100 -14.38 5.36 1.15
CA ALA A 100 -15.34 6.36 0.73
C ALA A 100 -14.79 7.33 -0.33
N ALA A 101 -13.50 7.67 -0.27
CA ALA A 101 -12.85 8.49 -1.28
C ALA A 101 -12.80 7.81 -2.67
N ILE A 102 -12.80 6.48 -2.73
CA ILE A 102 -12.94 5.72 -3.99
C ILE A 102 -14.40 5.61 -4.40
N GLU A 103 -15.30 5.24 -3.47
CA GLU A 103 -16.73 5.00 -3.78
C GLU A 103 -17.48 6.26 -4.18
N ASN A 104 -17.23 7.36 -3.45
CA ASN A 104 -17.91 8.65 -3.66
C ASN A 104 -17.13 9.59 -4.58
N GLY A 105 -15.92 9.22 -4.94
CA GLY A 105 -15.11 9.97 -5.90
C GLY A 105 -15.67 9.90 -7.33
N SER A 106 -15.16 10.75 -8.21
CA SER A 106 -15.44 10.59 -9.64
C SER A 106 -14.90 9.23 -10.12
N SER A 107 -15.46 8.68 -11.18
CA SER A 107 -14.97 7.44 -11.82
C SER A 107 -13.49 7.53 -12.26
N ARG A 108 -12.89 8.72 -12.17
CA ARG A 108 -11.48 8.99 -12.45
C ARG A 108 -10.57 8.79 -11.24
N VAL A 109 -11.09 8.66 -10.00
CA VAL A 109 -10.27 8.42 -8.83
C VAL A 109 -9.78 6.98 -8.82
N GLY A 110 -8.50 6.79 -9.08
CA GLY A 110 -7.84 5.48 -9.12
C GLY A 110 -7.01 5.16 -7.87
N LEU A 111 -6.88 6.10 -6.94
CA LEU A 111 -6.16 5.91 -5.69
C LEU A 111 -6.64 6.89 -4.63
N ALA A 112 -6.97 6.39 -3.45
CA ALA A 112 -7.02 7.15 -2.21
C ALA A 112 -5.73 6.88 -1.43
N ALA A 113 -4.95 7.93 -1.14
CA ALA A 113 -3.65 7.81 -0.50
C ALA A 113 -3.62 8.54 0.84
N GLY A 114 -3.28 7.83 1.91
CA GLY A 114 -3.05 8.42 3.21
C GLY A 114 -1.86 9.38 3.18
N GLN A 115 -2.04 10.56 3.79
CA GLN A 115 -0.99 11.57 3.98
C GLN A 115 -0.78 11.75 5.48
N ARG A 116 0.38 11.32 5.99
CA ARG A 116 0.67 11.40 7.42
C ARG A 116 0.84 12.84 7.89
N VAL A 117 -0.02 13.26 8.79
CA VAL A 117 0.04 14.57 9.45
C VAL A 117 0.59 14.44 10.87
N GLY A 118 1.16 15.50 11.42
CA GLY A 118 1.60 15.54 12.83
C GLY A 118 2.86 14.69 13.15
N ARG A 119 3.66 14.25 12.17
CA ARG A 119 4.86 13.45 12.41
C ARG A 119 5.85 14.14 13.37
N LYS A 120 6.19 13.45 14.46
CA LYS A 120 7.20 13.91 15.45
C LYS A 120 8.63 13.51 15.04
N ASP A 121 9.00 13.68 13.76
CA ASP A 121 10.36 13.43 13.30
C ASP A 121 11.32 14.52 13.78
N THR A 122 12.60 14.15 13.95
CA THR A 122 13.66 15.14 14.20
C THR A 122 13.80 16.09 13.01
N GLY A 123 14.23 17.34 13.27
CA GLY A 123 14.36 18.37 12.23
C GLY A 123 15.19 17.93 11.03
N PHE A 124 16.27 17.16 11.28
CA PHE A 124 17.12 16.62 10.21
C PHE A 124 16.38 15.60 9.33
N LYS A 125 15.64 14.64 9.91
CA LYS A 125 14.84 13.68 9.16
C LYS A 125 13.72 14.36 8.36
N LYS A 126 13.10 15.39 8.91
CA LYS A 126 12.08 16.20 8.19
C LYS A 126 12.68 16.89 6.97
N LEU A 127 13.87 17.50 7.10
CA LEU A 127 14.55 18.16 5.99
C LEU A 127 14.94 17.16 4.89
N GLN A 128 15.53 16.02 5.25
CA GLN A 128 15.90 14.95 4.32
C GLN A 128 14.68 14.41 3.56
N SER A 129 13.57 14.14 4.26
CA SER A 129 12.33 13.69 3.66
C SER A 129 11.72 14.75 2.72
N ARG A 130 11.79 16.04 3.10
CA ARG A 130 11.30 17.16 2.27
C ARG A 130 12.10 17.31 0.98
N ILE A 131 13.44 17.21 1.06
CA ILE A 131 14.31 17.27 -0.13
C ILE A 131 14.03 16.07 -1.04
N ALA A 132 14.01 14.85 -0.51
CA ALA A 132 13.74 13.64 -1.29
C ALA A 132 12.37 13.68 -1.98
N ASN A 133 11.32 14.12 -1.27
CA ASN A 133 9.98 14.28 -1.84
C ASN A 133 9.93 15.43 -2.86
N GLY A 134 10.67 16.53 -2.64
CA GLY A 134 10.77 17.62 -3.60
C GLY A 134 11.41 17.20 -4.92
N VAL A 135 12.54 16.49 -4.87
CA VAL A 135 13.22 15.94 -6.06
C VAL A 135 12.30 14.97 -6.80
N ARG A 136 11.68 14.03 -6.04
CA ARG A 136 10.74 13.07 -6.61
C ARG A 136 9.55 13.75 -7.28
N ASN A 137 8.91 14.71 -6.61
CA ASN A 137 7.78 15.47 -7.17
C ASN A 137 8.16 16.28 -8.40
N GLY A 138 9.36 16.85 -8.44
CA GLY A 138 9.88 17.56 -9.63
C GLY A 138 10.01 16.64 -10.84
N ILE A 139 10.41 15.37 -10.62
CA ILE A 139 10.63 14.37 -11.66
C ILE A 139 9.31 13.70 -12.08
N LEU A 140 8.49 13.22 -11.12
CA LEU A 140 7.31 12.42 -11.38
C LEU A 140 6.01 13.23 -11.45
N ARG A 141 6.01 14.45 -10.92
CA ARG A 141 4.86 15.38 -10.91
C ARG A 141 3.57 14.78 -10.36
N ASP A 142 3.69 13.90 -9.36
CA ASP A 142 2.54 13.20 -8.79
C ASP A 142 1.82 13.92 -7.64
N GLY A 143 2.39 15.03 -7.16
CA GLY A 143 1.79 15.86 -6.11
C GLY A 143 1.76 15.23 -4.73
N THR A 144 2.39 14.07 -4.53
CA THR A 144 2.35 13.33 -3.28
C THR A 144 3.32 13.90 -2.25
N ARG A 145 2.82 14.25 -1.07
CA ARG A 145 3.64 14.75 0.05
C ARG A 145 4.27 13.60 0.86
N ASP A 146 3.61 12.43 0.90
CA ASP A 146 4.07 11.26 1.66
C ASP A 146 3.81 9.96 0.88
N THR A 147 4.86 9.40 0.31
CA THR A 147 4.81 8.15 -0.46
C THR A 147 4.97 6.91 0.40
N GLY A 148 5.49 7.07 1.60
CA GLY A 148 5.78 5.99 2.52
C GLY A 148 4.60 5.56 3.39
N CYS A 149 3.43 6.20 3.27
CA CYS A 149 2.24 5.76 4.00
C CYS A 149 1.72 4.45 3.42
N GLY A 150 1.55 3.42 4.27
CA GLY A 150 1.00 2.11 3.89
C GLY A 150 -0.51 2.14 3.63
N LEU A 151 -1.22 3.11 4.25
CA LEU A 151 -2.66 3.29 4.09
C LEU A 151 -3.00 3.83 2.70
N LYS A 152 -3.58 2.98 1.87
CA LYS A 152 -4.05 3.30 0.52
C LYS A 152 -5.27 2.47 0.18
N ALA A 153 -6.19 3.03 -0.63
CA ALA A 153 -7.27 2.27 -1.24
C ALA A 153 -7.29 2.54 -2.75
N PHE A 154 -7.64 1.54 -3.54
CA PHE A 154 -7.69 1.65 -5.01
C PHE A 154 -8.62 0.59 -5.61
N PRO A 155 -9.20 0.82 -6.78
CA PRO A 155 -9.86 -0.21 -7.54
C PRO A 155 -8.87 -1.33 -7.90
N ARG A 156 -9.25 -2.58 -7.66
CA ARG A 156 -8.40 -3.75 -7.91
C ARG A 156 -7.87 -3.80 -9.34
N GLU A 157 -8.71 -3.51 -10.32
CA GLU A 157 -8.38 -3.50 -11.75
C GLU A 157 -7.32 -2.46 -12.09
N VAL A 158 -7.39 -1.26 -11.49
CA VAL A 158 -6.40 -0.19 -11.69
C VAL A 158 -5.02 -0.66 -11.25
N PHE A 159 -4.92 -1.32 -10.09
CA PHE A 159 -3.63 -1.87 -9.63
C PHE A 159 -3.11 -2.96 -10.57
N LEU A 160 -3.97 -3.87 -11.02
CA LEU A 160 -3.56 -4.99 -11.86
C LEU A 160 -3.13 -4.56 -13.27
N ALA A 161 -3.62 -3.42 -13.75
CA ALA A 161 -3.21 -2.83 -15.03
C ALA A 161 -1.83 -2.16 -14.98
N MET A 162 -1.30 -1.85 -13.78
CA MET A 162 -0.01 -1.19 -13.64
C MET A 162 1.17 -2.14 -13.89
N PRO A 163 2.29 -1.64 -14.47
CA PRO A 163 3.50 -2.41 -14.61
C PRO A 163 4.06 -2.79 -13.23
N TYR A 164 4.43 -4.07 -13.07
CA TYR A 164 5.01 -4.55 -11.83
C TYR A 164 6.54 -4.44 -11.84
N PHE A 165 7.09 -3.94 -10.72
CA PHE A 165 8.51 -4.00 -10.37
C PHE A 165 8.64 -3.99 -8.85
N ASP A 166 9.78 -4.39 -8.31
CA ASP A 166 10.03 -4.28 -6.87
C ASP A 166 10.15 -2.79 -6.48
N GLY A 167 9.56 -2.40 -5.35
CA GLY A 167 9.42 -0.98 -4.98
C GLY A 167 8.12 -0.32 -5.48
N LEU A 168 7.31 -0.96 -6.33
CA LEU A 168 6.02 -0.45 -6.87
C LEU A 168 5.15 0.26 -5.82
N HIS A 169 5.03 -0.30 -4.61
CA HIS A 169 4.18 0.24 -3.55
C HIS A 169 4.49 1.69 -3.17
N ARG A 170 5.73 2.15 -3.39
CA ARG A 170 6.18 3.53 -3.16
C ARG A 170 5.81 4.48 -4.29
N PHE A 171 5.56 3.95 -5.47
CA PHE A 171 5.32 4.73 -6.70
C PHE A 171 3.86 4.66 -7.17
N LEU A 172 2.95 4.05 -6.39
CA LEU A 172 1.53 3.95 -6.76
C LEU A 172 0.93 5.29 -7.22
N PRO A 173 1.15 6.44 -6.53
CA PRO A 173 0.63 7.72 -6.98
C PRO A 173 1.07 8.08 -8.41
N ALA A 174 2.35 7.96 -8.71
CA ALA A 174 2.90 8.29 -10.03
C ALA A 174 2.36 7.35 -11.12
N LEU A 175 2.23 6.06 -10.81
CA LEU A 175 1.73 5.05 -11.74
C LEU A 175 0.23 5.20 -12.01
N VAL A 176 -0.56 5.49 -10.98
CA VAL A 176 -2.00 5.76 -11.11
C VAL A 176 -2.25 6.98 -12.01
N ARG A 177 -1.50 8.06 -11.80
CA ARG A 177 -1.53 9.24 -12.69
C ARG A 177 -1.09 8.92 -14.11
N ARG A 178 -0.08 8.07 -14.25
CA ARG A 178 0.35 7.57 -15.55
C ARG A 178 -0.80 6.88 -16.29
N GLU A 179 -1.65 6.13 -15.59
CA GLU A 179 -2.82 5.48 -16.18
C GLU A 179 -3.99 6.43 -16.47
N GLY A 180 -3.87 7.71 -16.11
CA GLY A 180 -4.86 8.75 -16.39
C GLY A 180 -5.87 8.94 -15.27
N TYR A 181 -5.65 8.30 -14.13
CA TYR A 181 -6.53 8.45 -12.96
C TYR A 181 -6.10 9.60 -12.05
N GLU A 182 -7.03 10.05 -11.25
CA GLU A 182 -6.85 11.04 -10.20
C GLU A 182 -6.53 10.38 -8.86
N ILE A 183 -5.97 11.16 -7.94
CA ILE A 183 -5.63 10.72 -6.59
C ILE A 183 -6.39 11.56 -5.59
N ALA A 184 -7.14 10.91 -4.70
CA ALA A 184 -7.70 11.52 -3.50
C ALA A 184 -6.69 11.37 -2.35
N TYR A 185 -6.46 12.45 -1.61
CA TYR A 185 -5.59 12.43 -0.45
C TYR A 185 -6.42 12.51 0.83
N VAL A 186 -6.09 11.63 1.79
CA VAL A 186 -6.74 11.56 3.10
C VAL A 186 -5.69 11.80 4.17
N ASP A 187 -5.86 12.82 5.00
CA ASP A 187 -4.96 13.06 6.12
C ASP A 187 -5.13 11.97 7.17
N VAL A 188 -4.03 11.32 7.55
CA VAL A 188 -4.02 10.20 8.50
C VAL A 188 -2.97 10.44 9.59
N ILE A 189 -3.20 9.83 10.75
CA ILE A 189 -2.29 9.91 11.89
C ILE A 189 -1.71 8.51 12.12
N ASP A 190 -0.38 8.39 11.98
CA ASP A 190 0.34 7.17 12.33
C ASP A 190 0.52 7.06 13.84
N ARG A 191 0.65 5.82 14.29
CA ARG A 191 0.97 5.47 15.67
C ARG A 191 2.44 5.10 15.83
N PRO A 192 2.99 5.14 17.05
CA PRO A 192 4.29 4.54 17.33
C PRO A 192 4.28 3.05 16.97
N ARG A 193 5.40 2.55 16.44
CA ARG A 193 5.56 1.10 16.18
C ARG A 193 5.52 0.35 17.50
N HIS A 194 4.74 -0.71 17.58
CA HIS A 194 4.63 -1.53 18.78
C HIS A 194 5.85 -2.46 18.97
N SER A 195 6.42 -2.99 17.86
CA SER A 195 7.60 -3.88 17.89
C SER A 195 8.29 -3.92 16.51
N GLY A 196 9.55 -4.38 16.47
CA GLY A 196 10.31 -4.64 15.25
C GLY A 196 11.47 -3.69 14.97
N VAL A 197 12.53 -4.22 14.33
CA VAL A 197 13.76 -3.49 13.94
C VAL A 197 13.83 -3.37 12.43
N SER A 198 14.27 -2.21 11.93
CA SER A 198 14.44 -1.97 10.49
C SER A 198 15.72 -2.63 9.97
N ASN A 199 15.62 -3.58 9.05
CA ASN A 199 16.70 -4.50 8.62
C ASN A 199 17.53 -4.03 7.41
N TYR A 200 17.48 -2.76 6.96
CA TYR A 200 18.18 -2.34 5.73
C TYR A 200 19.17 -1.19 5.96
N GLY A 201 20.34 -1.25 5.30
CA GLY A 201 21.34 -0.18 5.29
C GLY A 201 20.87 1.09 4.57
N PHE A 202 21.46 2.24 4.93
CA PHE A 202 21.07 3.55 4.37
C PHE A 202 21.48 3.72 2.90
N PHE A 203 22.70 3.30 2.53
CA PHE A 203 23.23 3.48 1.18
C PHE A 203 22.56 2.58 0.14
N ASP A 204 22.23 1.34 0.49
CA ASP A 204 21.52 0.41 -0.41
C ASP A 204 20.14 0.95 -0.75
N ARG A 205 19.43 1.52 0.23
CA ARG A 205 18.11 2.14 0.01
C ARG A 205 18.17 3.36 -0.89
N LEU A 206 19.22 4.17 -0.78
CA LEU A 206 19.38 5.37 -1.58
C LEU A 206 19.60 5.02 -3.04
N TRP A 207 20.50 4.07 -3.33
CA TRP A 207 20.81 3.67 -4.70
C TRP A 207 19.62 3.00 -5.39
N ILE A 208 18.95 2.06 -4.71
CA ILE A 208 17.72 1.43 -5.20
C ILE A 208 16.66 2.50 -5.48
N GLY A 209 16.49 3.47 -4.57
CA GLY A 209 15.52 4.55 -4.74
C GLY A 209 15.79 5.43 -5.96
N ILE A 210 17.06 5.70 -6.31
CA ILE A 210 17.45 6.48 -7.50
C ILE A 210 17.15 5.67 -8.77
N MET A 211 17.47 4.39 -8.79
CA MET A 211 17.22 3.51 -9.93
C MET A 211 15.71 3.35 -10.17
N ASP A 212 14.95 3.12 -9.11
CA ASP A 212 13.48 3.04 -9.18
C ASP A 212 12.88 4.34 -9.73
N LEU A 213 13.38 5.49 -9.26
CA LEU A 213 12.92 6.81 -9.71
C LEU A 213 13.17 7.02 -11.21
N ALA A 214 14.37 6.64 -11.69
CA ALA A 214 14.72 6.70 -13.11
C ALA A 214 13.84 5.75 -13.94
N GLY A 215 13.61 4.53 -13.46
CA GLY A 215 12.73 3.54 -14.08
C GLY A 215 11.29 4.02 -14.21
N VAL A 216 10.72 4.57 -13.14
CA VAL A 216 9.35 5.10 -13.14
C VAL A 216 9.24 6.35 -14.04
N TRP A 217 10.24 7.25 -14.01
CA TRP A 217 10.30 8.38 -14.94
C TRP A 217 10.29 7.93 -16.41
N TRP A 218 11.08 6.89 -16.73
CA TRP A 218 11.10 6.29 -18.06
C TRP A 218 9.74 5.69 -18.42
N LEU A 219 9.12 4.91 -17.53
CA LEU A 219 7.79 4.32 -17.71
C LEU A 219 6.73 5.39 -18.03
N ILE A 220 6.74 6.51 -17.30
CA ILE A 220 5.78 7.60 -17.51
C ILE A 220 5.94 8.20 -18.92
N ARG A 221 7.18 8.42 -19.36
CA ARG A 221 7.45 9.01 -20.68
C ARG A 221 7.21 8.08 -21.86
N ARG A 222 7.26 6.77 -21.62
CA ARG A 222 7.04 5.75 -22.67
C ARG A 222 5.59 5.35 -22.84
N LYS A 223 4.71 5.83 -22.00
CA LYS A 223 3.27 5.54 -22.16
C LYS A 223 2.73 6.21 -23.42
N LYS A 224 2.09 5.41 -24.28
CA LYS A 224 1.22 5.88 -25.36
C LYS A 224 -0.23 5.94 -24.88
N PRO A 225 -1.07 6.79 -25.47
CA PRO A 225 -2.51 6.75 -25.20
C PRO A 225 -3.06 5.34 -25.42
N THR A 226 -3.93 4.90 -24.51
CA THR A 226 -4.61 3.62 -24.67
C THR A 226 -5.59 3.76 -25.83
N PRO A 227 -5.51 2.93 -26.89
CA PRO A 227 -6.44 3.01 -27.98
C PRO A 227 -7.84 2.60 -27.54
N VAL A 228 -8.86 3.25 -28.06
CA VAL A 228 -10.24 2.76 -27.95
C VAL A 228 -10.37 1.63 -28.97
N ALA A 229 -10.50 0.40 -28.48
CA ALA A 229 -10.74 -0.75 -29.32
C ALA A 229 -12.25 -0.95 -29.50
N THR A 230 -12.71 -0.99 -30.73
CA THR A 230 -14.10 -1.34 -31.08
C THR A 230 -14.06 -2.63 -31.89
N GLU A 231 -14.87 -3.60 -31.53
CA GLU A 231 -15.08 -4.79 -32.34
C GLU A 231 -15.90 -4.38 -33.59
N VAL A 232 -15.35 -4.64 -34.73
CA VAL A 232 -16.04 -4.41 -36.03
C VAL A 232 -16.50 -5.77 -36.49
N GLN A 233 -17.84 -5.94 -36.61
CA GLN A 233 -18.48 -7.14 -37.17
C GLN A 233 -18.52 -7.08 -38.70
#